data_6c03a7eee3e412d2e799e3c3bfbe1ec5
#
_entry.id   6c03a7eee3e412d2e799e3c3bfbe1ec5
#
_cell.length_a   1.000
_cell.length_b   1.000
_cell.length_c   1.000
_cell.angle_alpha   90.00
_cell.angle_beta   90.00
_cell.angle_gamma   90.00
#
_symmetry.space_group_name_H-M   'P 1'
#
loop_
_entity.id
_entity.type
_entity.pdbx_description
1 polymer ?
#
loop_
_entity_poly.entity_id
_entity_poly.type
_entity_poly.pdbx_seq_one_letter_code
_entity_poly.pdbx_strand_id
1 'polypeptide(L)'
;MGRKFKVGFIGCGNMGTAMLKGILASGQVDKSQVAAAEKFEAGRKRVEDLGVYVTSDNGELARESDVIFLVVKPYQQEEVLPEIRDNLSVDQIVISVAAGVSISSVEQALMSIDVAGKIKVVRAMPNTPALVGEGMTALSVNANITKEDEEVILSYFNAFGKAEIVPESLMDVVTGVSGSSPAFVYMFIEAMADAAVAEGMTRAQAYKFAAQTVRGSATMVLETGEHPGALKDAVCSPGGTTIEGVCALEDGGLRPTVIDGVRAATQKSRDMSK
;
A
#
# COMPACT_ATOMS: atom_id res chain seq x y z
N MET A 1 9.44 -15.47 27.87
CA MET A 1 9.90 -16.06 26.58
C MET A 1 9.40 -15.16 25.48
N GLY A 2 10.20 -14.84 24.46
CA GLY A 2 9.72 -14.06 23.29
C GLY A 2 8.68 -14.85 22.51
N ARG A 3 7.84 -14.16 21.71
CA ARG A 3 6.86 -14.80 20.83
C ARG A 3 7.56 -15.61 19.74
N LYS A 4 6.84 -16.59 19.21
CA LYS A 4 7.36 -17.51 18.20
C LYS A 4 7.64 -16.82 16.86
N PHE A 5 6.81 -15.85 16.48
CA PHE A 5 6.89 -15.17 15.20
C PHE A 5 7.15 -13.67 15.36
N LYS A 6 8.01 -13.13 14.51
CA LYS A 6 8.22 -11.67 14.38
C LYS A 6 7.08 -11.00 13.66
N VAL A 7 6.52 -11.68 12.66
CA VAL A 7 5.47 -11.12 11.80
C VAL A 7 4.37 -12.16 11.58
N GLY A 8 3.13 -11.76 11.84
CA GLY A 8 1.94 -12.52 11.55
C GLY A 8 1.03 -11.79 10.56
N PHE A 9 0.47 -12.51 9.60
CA PHE A 9 -0.49 -12.00 8.63
C PHE A 9 -1.86 -12.62 8.85
N ILE A 10 -2.89 -11.80 9.05
CA ILE A 10 -4.28 -12.24 9.04
C ILE A 10 -4.91 -11.81 7.71
N GLY A 11 -5.20 -12.80 6.87
CA GLY A 11 -5.66 -12.60 5.50
C GLY A 11 -4.52 -12.52 4.49
N CYS A 12 -4.43 -13.53 3.63
CA CYS A 12 -3.40 -13.64 2.59
C CYS A 12 -4.00 -13.65 1.18
N GLY A 13 -4.88 -12.67 0.91
CA GLY A 13 -5.32 -12.35 -0.46
C GLY A 13 -4.17 -11.80 -1.30
N ASN A 14 -4.48 -11.13 -2.41
CA ASN A 14 -3.44 -10.59 -3.30
C ASN A 14 -2.48 -9.64 -2.57
N MET A 15 -3.01 -8.69 -1.78
CA MET A 15 -2.20 -7.71 -1.07
C MET A 15 -1.37 -8.36 0.04
N GLY A 16 -1.99 -9.18 0.92
CA GLY A 16 -1.26 -9.86 2.00
C GLY A 16 -0.16 -10.77 1.47
N THR A 17 -0.41 -11.50 0.39
CA THR A 17 0.61 -12.33 -0.27
C THR A 17 1.75 -11.48 -0.86
N ALA A 18 1.45 -10.31 -1.43
CA ALA A 18 2.47 -9.40 -1.96
C ALA A 18 3.38 -8.86 -0.85
N MET A 19 2.78 -8.35 0.23
CA MET A 19 3.50 -7.84 1.39
C MET A 19 4.37 -8.92 2.03
N LEU A 20 3.80 -10.12 2.25
CA LEU A 20 4.52 -11.26 2.81
C LEU A 20 5.72 -11.65 1.93
N LYS A 21 5.53 -11.76 0.61
CA LYS A 21 6.63 -12.05 -0.33
C LYS A 21 7.71 -10.98 -0.30
N GLY A 22 7.33 -9.69 -0.25
CA GLY A 22 8.27 -8.59 -0.16
C GLY A 22 9.12 -8.66 1.11
N ILE A 23 8.49 -8.87 2.27
CA ILE A 23 9.18 -9.01 3.56
C ILE A 23 10.13 -10.21 3.55
N LEU A 24 9.70 -11.36 3.03
CA LEU A 24 10.58 -12.53 2.91
C LEU A 24 11.76 -12.29 1.96
N ALA A 25 11.52 -11.63 0.83
CA ALA A 25 12.56 -11.34 -0.17
C ALA A 25 13.60 -10.34 0.34
N SER A 26 13.23 -9.44 1.27
CA SER A 26 14.16 -8.47 1.87
C SER A 26 15.21 -9.11 2.79
N GLY A 27 14.98 -10.34 3.25
CA GLY A 27 15.86 -11.04 4.19
C GLY A 27 15.83 -10.48 5.63
N GLN A 28 14.93 -9.57 5.96
CA GLN A 28 14.81 -8.98 7.30
C GLN A 28 14.31 -9.97 8.34
N VAL A 29 13.52 -10.95 7.92
CA VAL A 29 13.00 -12.03 8.76
C VAL A 29 13.15 -13.37 8.07
N ASP A 30 13.49 -14.40 8.84
CA ASP A 30 13.47 -15.77 8.36
C ASP A 30 12.04 -16.29 8.18
N LYS A 31 11.83 -17.21 7.24
CA LYS A 31 10.54 -17.86 7.03
C LYS A 31 9.96 -18.50 8.30
N SER A 32 10.83 -19.03 9.16
CA SER A 32 10.45 -19.61 10.45
C SER A 32 9.93 -18.58 11.47
N GLN A 33 10.17 -17.30 11.23
CA GLN A 33 9.73 -16.18 12.06
C GLN A 33 8.46 -15.49 11.49
N VAL A 34 7.87 -16.04 10.43
CA VAL A 34 6.67 -15.51 9.77
C VAL A 34 5.55 -16.54 9.86
N ALA A 35 4.36 -16.04 10.19
CA ALA A 35 3.15 -16.85 10.23
C ALA A 35 2.01 -16.18 9.43
N ALA A 36 1.05 -16.98 9.00
CA ALA A 36 -0.16 -16.50 8.37
C ALA A 36 -1.40 -17.22 8.88
N ALA A 37 -2.47 -16.48 9.14
CA ALA A 37 -3.79 -17.03 9.36
C ALA A 37 -4.67 -16.77 8.13
N GLU A 38 -5.21 -17.84 7.56
CA GLU A 38 -6.03 -17.76 6.37
C GLU A 38 -7.21 -18.75 6.45
N LYS A 39 -8.42 -18.22 6.33
CA LYS A 39 -9.65 -18.99 6.47
C LYS A 39 -9.88 -20.00 5.33
N PHE A 40 -9.50 -19.61 4.10
CA PHE A 40 -9.79 -20.39 2.89
C PHE A 40 -8.63 -21.32 2.53
N GLU A 41 -8.94 -22.58 2.23
CA GLU A 41 -7.95 -23.61 1.91
C GLU A 41 -7.02 -23.22 0.74
N ALA A 42 -7.57 -22.67 -0.34
CA ALA A 42 -6.78 -22.21 -1.48
C ALA A 42 -5.80 -21.07 -1.12
N GLY A 43 -6.18 -20.21 -0.16
CA GLY A 43 -5.30 -19.18 0.40
C GLY A 43 -4.20 -19.80 1.26
N ARG A 44 -4.54 -20.75 2.14
CA ARG A 44 -3.57 -21.45 3.00
C ARG A 44 -2.50 -22.13 2.14
N LYS A 45 -2.89 -22.92 1.15
CA LYS A 45 -1.96 -23.62 0.28
C LYS A 45 -0.98 -22.68 -0.42
N ARG A 46 -1.47 -21.52 -0.90
CA ARG A 46 -0.63 -20.48 -1.54
C ARG A 46 0.45 -19.95 -0.59
N VAL A 47 0.13 -19.83 0.69
CA VAL A 47 1.07 -19.32 1.71
C VAL A 47 2.00 -20.43 2.20
N GLU A 48 1.52 -21.65 2.35
CA GLU A 48 2.32 -22.85 2.66
C GLU A 48 3.44 -23.06 1.63
N ASP A 49 3.16 -22.83 0.33
CA ASP A 49 4.14 -22.90 -0.76
C ASP A 49 5.30 -21.89 -0.59
N LEU A 50 5.12 -20.84 0.22
CA LEU A 50 6.20 -19.89 0.57
C LEU A 50 7.11 -20.42 1.70
N GLY A 51 6.69 -21.47 2.38
CA GLY A 51 7.46 -22.12 3.46
C GLY A 51 7.36 -21.43 4.81
N VAL A 52 6.26 -20.67 5.06
CA VAL A 52 5.94 -20.06 6.35
C VAL A 52 4.92 -20.90 7.13
N TYR A 53 4.81 -20.65 8.44
CA TYR A 53 3.77 -21.30 9.25
C TYR A 53 2.38 -20.81 8.87
N VAL A 54 1.41 -21.72 8.75
CA VAL A 54 0.03 -21.38 8.39
C VAL A 54 -0.95 -22.00 9.37
N THR A 55 -1.92 -21.22 9.82
CA THR A 55 -3.03 -21.65 10.69
C THR A 55 -4.37 -21.13 10.14
N SER A 56 -5.47 -21.64 10.66
CA SER A 56 -6.81 -21.08 10.48
C SER A 56 -7.30 -20.31 11.71
N ASP A 57 -6.50 -20.25 12.78
CA ASP A 57 -6.84 -19.63 14.07
C ASP A 57 -6.16 -18.25 14.16
N ASN A 58 -6.97 -17.18 14.05
CA ASN A 58 -6.53 -15.81 14.16
C ASN A 58 -6.02 -15.47 15.58
N GLY A 59 -6.63 -16.06 16.63
CA GLY A 59 -6.24 -15.86 18.02
C GLY A 59 -4.88 -16.50 18.33
N GLU A 60 -4.62 -17.70 17.81
CA GLU A 60 -3.31 -18.34 17.90
C GLU A 60 -2.24 -17.47 17.26
N LEU A 61 -2.46 -17.03 16.01
CA LEU A 61 -1.52 -16.18 15.31
C LEU A 61 -1.24 -14.89 16.07
N ALA A 62 -2.30 -14.24 16.57
CA ALA A 62 -2.18 -12.99 17.32
C ALA A 62 -1.34 -13.16 18.58
N ARG A 63 -1.58 -14.22 19.36
CA ARG A 63 -0.82 -14.50 20.60
C ARG A 63 0.67 -14.73 20.34
N GLU A 64 1.02 -15.35 19.20
CA GLU A 64 2.37 -15.82 18.91
C GLU A 64 3.17 -14.86 18.01
N SER A 65 2.65 -13.67 17.62
CA SER A 65 3.30 -12.74 16.71
C SER A 65 3.61 -11.39 17.37
N ASP A 66 4.80 -10.81 17.13
CA ASP A 66 5.17 -9.48 17.64
C ASP A 66 4.44 -8.36 16.85
N VAL A 67 4.39 -8.47 15.52
CA VAL A 67 3.72 -7.53 14.61
C VAL A 67 2.65 -8.28 13.82
N ILE A 68 1.42 -7.77 13.83
CA ILE A 68 0.26 -8.41 13.22
C ILE A 68 -0.28 -7.52 12.10
N PHE A 69 -0.21 -8.00 10.86
CA PHE A 69 -0.82 -7.37 9.70
C PHE A 69 -2.24 -7.87 9.49
N LEU A 70 -3.23 -6.98 9.63
CA LEU A 70 -4.63 -7.24 9.33
C LEU A 70 -4.90 -6.89 7.86
N VAL A 71 -4.78 -7.88 6.97
CA VAL A 71 -4.92 -7.70 5.51
C VAL A 71 -6.23 -8.30 5.01
N VAL A 72 -7.30 -7.99 5.71
CA VAL A 72 -8.66 -8.39 5.39
C VAL A 72 -9.50 -7.19 4.95
N LYS A 73 -10.64 -7.43 4.30
CA LYS A 73 -11.55 -6.36 3.89
C LYS A 73 -12.16 -5.64 5.10
N PRO A 74 -12.57 -4.35 4.97
CA PRO A 74 -13.13 -3.60 6.10
C PRO A 74 -14.23 -4.34 6.86
N TYR A 75 -15.22 -4.92 6.16
CA TYR A 75 -16.32 -5.67 6.78
C TYR A 75 -15.87 -6.95 7.51
N GLN A 76 -14.73 -7.54 7.12
CA GLN A 76 -14.18 -8.72 7.79
C GLN A 76 -13.45 -8.35 9.09
N GLN A 77 -12.99 -7.11 9.24
CA GLN A 77 -12.35 -6.68 10.48
C GLN A 77 -13.30 -6.71 11.67
N GLU A 78 -14.59 -6.49 11.44
CA GLU A 78 -15.62 -6.59 12.49
C GLU A 78 -15.71 -8.00 13.10
N GLU A 79 -15.40 -9.05 12.30
CA GLU A 79 -15.33 -10.43 12.77
C GLU A 79 -13.95 -10.76 13.38
N VAL A 80 -12.88 -10.34 12.73
CA VAL A 80 -11.49 -10.71 13.09
C VAL A 80 -11.01 -10.01 14.35
N LEU A 81 -11.30 -8.72 14.54
CA LEU A 81 -10.81 -7.95 15.69
C LEU A 81 -11.28 -8.55 17.03
N PRO A 82 -12.54 -8.96 17.22
CA PRO A 82 -12.95 -9.67 18.43
C PRO A 82 -12.24 -11.01 18.65
N GLU A 83 -11.91 -11.76 17.58
CA GLU A 83 -11.23 -13.06 17.69
C GLU A 83 -9.79 -12.92 18.24
N ILE A 84 -9.12 -11.80 17.92
CA ILE A 84 -7.73 -11.57 18.34
C ILE A 84 -7.61 -10.77 19.64
N ARG A 85 -8.62 -9.98 19.99
CA ARG A 85 -8.60 -9.00 21.10
C ARG A 85 -8.06 -9.57 22.42
N ASP A 86 -8.58 -10.70 22.85
CA ASP A 86 -8.25 -11.31 24.14
C ASP A 86 -6.95 -12.13 24.10
N ASN A 87 -6.28 -12.15 22.94
CA ASN A 87 -4.99 -12.80 22.69
C ASN A 87 -3.84 -11.80 22.55
N LEU A 88 -4.12 -10.49 22.65
CA LEU A 88 -3.13 -9.43 22.48
C LEU A 88 -2.53 -8.97 23.81
N SER A 89 -1.32 -8.44 23.75
CA SER A 89 -0.63 -7.75 24.83
C SER A 89 -0.11 -6.38 24.36
N VAL A 90 0.17 -5.49 25.30
CA VAL A 90 0.48 -4.07 25.05
C VAL A 90 1.76 -3.79 24.25
N ASP A 91 2.65 -4.76 24.16
CA ASP A 91 3.91 -4.66 23.42
C ASP A 91 3.79 -5.06 21.94
N GLN A 92 2.63 -5.62 21.53
CA GLN A 92 2.39 -6.01 20.15
C GLN A 92 1.91 -4.82 19.30
N ILE A 93 2.22 -4.89 18.01
CA ILE A 93 1.81 -3.90 17.02
C ILE A 93 0.75 -4.51 16.11
N VAL A 94 -0.39 -3.85 16.00
CA VAL A 94 -1.47 -4.23 15.07
C VAL A 94 -1.51 -3.23 13.92
N ILE A 95 -1.32 -3.71 12.69
CA ILE A 95 -1.29 -2.91 11.47
C ILE A 95 -2.52 -3.23 10.63
N SER A 96 -3.45 -2.28 10.53
CA SER A 96 -4.65 -2.41 9.66
C SER A 96 -4.38 -1.80 8.30
N VAL A 97 -4.64 -2.57 7.23
CA VAL A 97 -4.57 -2.08 5.83
C VAL A 97 -5.94 -1.84 5.20
N ALA A 98 -7.01 -1.86 5.99
CA ALA A 98 -8.37 -1.67 5.49
C ALA A 98 -8.66 -0.20 5.18
N ALA A 99 -9.12 0.08 3.96
CA ALA A 99 -9.56 1.42 3.57
C ALA A 99 -10.81 1.82 4.38
N GLY A 100 -10.85 3.09 4.82
CA GLY A 100 -12.00 3.63 5.55
C GLY A 100 -12.07 3.24 7.04
N VAL A 101 -11.17 2.39 7.55
CA VAL A 101 -11.14 2.03 8.98
C VAL A 101 -10.14 2.93 9.71
N SER A 102 -10.59 3.67 10.70
CA SER A 102 -9.76 4.59 11.48
C SER A 102 -8.95 3.86 12.57
N ILE A 103 -7.87 4.49 13.02
CA ILE A 103 -7.11 4.03 14.20
C ILE A 103 -8.05 3.87 15.41
N SER A 104 -8.89 4.87 15.67
CA SER A 104 -9.81 4.84 16.80
C SER A 104 -10.82 3.69 16.72
N SER A 105 -11.29 3.33 15.53
CA SER A 105 -12.18 2.18 15.34
C SER A 105 -11.49 0.86 15.69
N VAL A 106 -10.22 0.70 15.27
CA VAL A 106 -9.42 -0.48 15.60
C VAL A 106 -9.12 -0.53 17.11
N GLU A 107 -8.72 0.59 17.72
CA GLU A 107 -8.47 0.67 19.16
C GLU A 107 -9.72 0.28 19.98
N GLN A 108 -10.89 0.79 19.61
CA GLN A 108 -12.15 0.45 20.28
C GLN A 108 -12.49 -1.04 20.18
N ALA A 109 -12.32 -1.62 18.99
CA ALA A 109 -12.60 -3.04 18.76
C ALA A 109 -11.62 -3.97 19.50
N LEU A 110 -10.38 -3.53 19.71
CA LEU A 110 -9.33 -4.26 20.43
C LEU A 110 -9.30 -3.96 21.94
N MET A 111 -10.16 -3.08 22.45
CA MET A 111 -10.17 -2.74 23.86
C MET A 111 -10.54 -3.94 24.72
N SER A 112 -9.63 -4.35 25.60
CA SER A 112 -9.84 -5.38 26.62
C SER A 112 -9.28 -4.90 27.95
N ILE A 113 -9.53 -5.63 29.03
CA ILE A 113 -8.99 -5.32 30.38
C ILE A 113 -7.47 -5.35 30.37
N ASP A 114 -6.88 -6.29 29.65
CA ASP A 114 -5.43 -6.53 29.65
C ASP A 114 -4.64 -5.46 28.87
N VAL A 115 -5.20 -4.92 27.78
CA VAL A 115 -4.52 -3.90 26.95
C VAL A 115 -4.91 -2.46 27.32
N ALA A 116 -6.06 -2.24 27.94
CA ALA A 116 -6.52 -0.99 28.58
C ALA A 116 -6.11 0.31 27.86
N GLY A 117 -6.32 0.40 26.53
CA GLY A 117 -5.97 1.57 25.72
C GLY A 117 -4.47 1.75 25.42
N LYS A 118 -3.64 0.77 25.72
CA LYS A 118 -2.18 0.80 25.46
C LYS A 118 -1.76 0.00 24.23
N ILE A 119 -2.72 -0.54 23.47
CA ILE A 119 -2.41 -1.28 22.24
C ILE A 119 -1.74 -0.37 21.21
N LYS A 120 -0.72 -0.84 20.55
CA LYS A 120 -0.02 -0.16 19.47
C LYS A 120 -0.77 -0.41 18.16
N VAL A 121 -1.30 0.64 17.55
CA VAL A 121 -2.11 0.55 16.32
C VAL A 121 -1.50 1.40 15.22
N VAL A 122 -1.39 0.79 14.05
CA VAL A 122 -0.97 1.45 12.81
C VAL A 122 -2.06 1.28 11.75
N ARG A 123 -2.45 2.38 11.14
CA ARG A 123 -3.25 2.39 9.92
C ARG A 123 -2.32 2.52 8.73
N ALA A 124 -2.39 1.59 7.79
CA ALA A 124 -1.58 1.59 6.59
C ALA A 124 -2.47 1.65 5.33
N MET A 125 -2.04 2.44 4.35
CA MET A 125 -2.70 2.54 3.05
C MET A 125 -1.69 2.23 1.94
N PRO A 126 -1.44 0.94 1.66
CA PRO A 126 -0.62 0.50 0.53
C PRO A 126 -1.39 0.63 -0.79
N ASN A 127 -0.69 0.48 -1.91
CA ASN A 127 -1.29 0.43 -3.23
C ASN A 127 -0.86 -0.82 -4.01
N THR A 128 -1.53 -1.08 -5.14
CA THR A 128 -1.32 -2.30 -5.94
C THR A 128 0.08 -2.47 -6.54
N PRO A 129 0.88 -1.43 -6.86
CA PRO A 129 2.27 -1.61 -7.30
C PRO A 129 3.18 -2.33 -6.29
N ALA A 130 2.78 -2.49 -5.04
CA ALA A 130 3.44 -3.36 -4.06
C ALA A 130 3.60 -4.82 -4.56
N LEU A 131 2.72 -5.29 -5.46
CA LEU A 131 2.82 -6.61 -6.12
C LEU A 131 4.12 -6.81 -6.89
N VAL A 132 4.76 -5.73 -7.31
CA VAL A 132 6.01 -5.72 -8.08
C VAL A 132 7.16 -5.00 -7.36
N GLY A 133 7.00 -4.76 -6.05
CA GLY A 133 8.02 -4.10 -5.23
C GLY A 133 8.09 -2.57 -5.38
N GLU A 134 7.12 -1.96 -6.04
CA GLU A 134 7.06 -0.52 -6.34
C GLU A 134 5.85 0.14 -5.66
N GLY A 135 5.46 -0.37 -4.49
CA GLY A 135 4.36 0.18 -3.71
C GLY A 135 4.68 1.55 -3.11
N MET A 136 3.64 2.37 -2.91
CA MET A 136 3.70 3.52 -2.00
C MET A 136 2.71 3.28 -0.86
N THR A 137 3.20 3.35 0.38
CA THR A 137 2.37 3.13 1.56
C THR A 137 2.42 4.36 2.47
N ALA A 138 1.27 4.92 2.78
CA ALA A 138 1.16 5.85 3.89
C ALA A 138 0.85 5.09 5.18
N LEU A 139 1.48 5.50 6.27
CA LEU A 139 1.32 4.96 7.61
C LEU A 139 0.85 6.06 8.55
N SER A 140 -0.15 5.78 9.37
CA SER A 140 -0.50 6.63 10.51
C SER A 140 -0.45 5.79 11.77
N VAL A 141 0.09 6.35 12.83
CA VAL A 141 0.37 5.65 14.08
C VAL A 141 -0.39 6.29 15.24
N ASN A 142 -0.77 5.49 16.24
CA ASN A 142 -1.33 6.02 17.47
C ASN A 142 -0.22 6.47 18.45
N ALA A 143 -0.62 7.10 19.55
CA ALA A 143 0.31 7.65 20.55
C ALA A 143 1.12 6.59 21.32
N ASN A 144 0.77 5.31 21.19
CA ASN A 144 1.46 4.22 21.86
C ASN A 144 2.66 3.67 21.05
N ILE A 145 2.78 4.03 19.77
CA ILE A 145 3.90 3.67 18.90
C ILE A 145 5.12 4.50 19.28
N THR A 146 6.24 3.85 19.55
CA THR A 146 7.53 4.49 19.82
C THR A 146 8.30 4.76 18.53
N LYS A 147 9.40 5.52 18.62
CA LYS A 147 10.28 5.74 17.46
C LYS A 147 10.94 4.46 16.95
N GLU A 148 11.29 3.58 17.85
CA GLU A 148 11.85 2.26 17.53
C GLU A 148 10.80 1.39 16.80
N ASP A 149 9.53 1.45 17.22
CA ASP A 149 8.43 0.78 16.53
C ASP A 149 8.26 1.35 15.10
N GLU A 150 8.31 2.70 14.93
CA GLU A 150 8.23 3.34 13.61
C GLU A 150 9.31 2.83 12.65
N GLU A 151 10.57 2.73 13.12
CA GLU A 151 11.69 2.22 12.32
C GLU A 151 11.44 0.77 11.86
N VAL A 152 10.98 -0.10 12.76
CA VAL A 152 10.64 -1.49 12.45
C VAL A 152 9.52 -1.56 11.42
N ILE A 153 8.44 -0.80 11.63
CA ILE A 153 7.28 -0.77 10.73
C ILE A 153 7.70 -0.28 9.34
N LEU A 154 8.40 0.86 9.27
CA LEU A 154 8.92 1.41 8.01
C LEU A 154 9.80 0.40 7.27
N SER A 155 10.66 -0.35 8.00
CA SER A 155 11.51 -1.35 7.39
C SER A 155 10.71 -2.44 6.68
N TYR A 156 9.62 -2.93 7.29
CA TYR A 156 8.75 -3.93 6.69
C TYR A 156 8.03 -3.42 5.42
N PHE A 157 7.52 -2.18 5.46
CA PHE A 157 6.83 -1.62 4.29
C PHE A 157 7.80 -1.25 3.16
N ASN A 158 9.02 -0.82 3.47
CA ASN A 158 10.07 -0.57 2.49
C ASN A 158 10.58 -1.85 1.78
N ALA A 159 10.23 -3.02 2.28
CA ALA A 159 10.52 -4.31 1.62
C ALA A 159 9.73 -4.54 0.31
N PHE A 160 8.64 -3.80 0.08
CA PHE A 160 7.82 -3.92 -1.13
C PHE A 160 7.43 -2.59 -1.76
N GLY A 161 8.25 -1.55 -1.50
CA GLY A 161 8.07 -0.21 -2.08
C GLY A 161 8.71 0.87 -1.24
N LYS A 162 8.01 1.99 -1.09
CA LYS A 162 8.36 3.09 -0.20
C LYS A 162 7.25 3.31 0.82
N ALA A 163 7.60 3.73 2.02
CA ALA A 163 6.64 4.04 3.07
C ALA A 163 6.96 5.36 3.75
N GLU A 164 5.92 6.08 4.16
CA GLU A 164 6.05 7.35 4.86
C GLU A 164 4.98 7.48 5.94
N ILE A 165 5.37 8.03 7.11
CA ILE A 165 4.43 8.31 8.19
C ILE A 165 3.78 9.67 7.95
N VAL A 166 2.45 9.69 7.96
CA VAL A 166 1.63 10.87 7.74
C VAL A 166 0.55 11.00 8.83
N PRO A 167 0.06 12.22 9.13
CA PRO A 167 -1.12 12.39 9.97
C PRO A 167 -2.33 11.62 9.42
N GLU A 168 -3.12 11.01 10.29
CA GLU A 168 -4.29 10.20 9.87
C GLU A 168 -5.30 11.02 9.05
N SER A 169 -5.41 12.33 9.31
CA SER A 169 -6.25 13.25 8.55
C SER A 169 -5.92 13.34 7.04
N LEU A 170 -4.73 12.87 6.63
CA LEU A 170 -4.32 12.83 5.22
C LEU A 170 -4.64 11.49 4.53
N MET A 171 -5.12 10.47 5.25
CA MET A 171 -5.33 9.13 4.67
C MET A 171 -6.33 9.11 3.50
N ASP A 172 -7.35 9.97 3.52
CA ASP A 172 -8.28 10.09 2.39
C ASP A 172 -7.61 10.73 1.16
N VAL A 173 -6.72 11.71 1.38
CA VAL A 173 -5.92 12.33 0.30
C VAL A 173 -4.96 11.29 -0.27
N VAL A 174 -4.30 10.52 0.58
CA VAL A 174 -3.44 9.40 0.18
C VAL A 174 -4.22 8.39 -0.67
N THR A 175 -5.44 8.06 -0.27
CA THR A 175 -6.31 7.16 -1.06
C THR A 175 -6.53 7.70 -2.48
N GLY A 176 -6.75 9.01 -2.63
CA GLY A 176 -6.86 9.65 -3.95
C GLY A 176 -5.57 9.62 -4.75
N VAL A 177 -4.44 9.99 -4.11
CA VAL A 177 -3.14 10.18 -4.78
C VAL A 177 -2.41 8.87 -5.08
N SER A 178 -2.36 7.93 -4.13
CA SER A 178 -1.58 6.69 -4.31
C SER A 178 -2.45 5.43 -4.34
N GLY A 179 -3.58 5.41 -3.65
CA GLY A 179 -4.48 4.26 -3.63
C GLY A 179 -5.22 4.07 -4.96
N SER A 180 -5.84 5.14 -5.47
CA SER A 180 -6.68 5.12 -6.67
C SER A 180 -5.92 5.43 -7.95
N SER A 181 -4.90 6.30 -7.88
CA SER A 181 -4.22 6.81 -9.08
C SER A 181 -3.43 5.80 -9.89
N PRO A 182 -3.06 4.59 -9.44
CA PRO A 182 -2.60 3.55 -10.35
C PRO A 182 -3.54 3.32 -11.54
N ALA A 183 -4.88 3.38 -11.31
CA ALA A 183 -5.87 3.27 -12.40
C ALA A 183 -5.77 4.45 -13.39
N PHE A 184 -5.53 5.66 -12.91
CA PHE A 184 -5.39 6.86 -13.76
C PHE A 184 -4.11 6.77 -14.61
N VAL A 185 -3.02 6.27 -14.01
CA VAL A 185 -1.75 6.02 -14.72
C VAL A 185 -1.94 4.95 -15.81
N TYR A 186 -2.72 3.88 -15.54
CA TYR A 186 -3.01 2.87 -16.57
C TYR A 186 -3.81 3.46 -17.74
N MET A 187 -4.78 4.33 -17.48
CA MET A 187 -5.50 5.06 -18.54
C MET A 187 -4.55 5.95 -19.37
N PHE A 188 -3.61 6.63 -18.73
CA PHE A 188 -2.60 7.44 -19.40
C PHE A 188 -1.68 6.59 -20.30
N ILE A 189 -1.19 5.46 -19.78
CA ILE A 189 -0.37 4.49 -20.54
C ILE A 189 -1.16 3.93 -21.74
N GLU A 190 -2.43 3.62 -21.54
CA GLU A 190 -3.32 3.10 -22.59
C GLU A 190 -3.52 4.14 -23.69
N ALA A 191 -3.79 5.40 -23.34
CA ALA A 191 -3.94 6.49 -24.30
C ALA A 191 -2.68 6.75 -25.12
N MET A 192 -1.49 6.75 -24.47
CA MET A 192 -0.20 6.82 -25.17
C MET A 192 -0.02 5.66 -26.16
N ALA A 193 -0.37 4.45 -25.74
CA ALA A 193 -0.26 3.27 -26.59
C ALA A 193 -1.25 3.30 -27.76
N ASP A 194 -2.47 3.82 -27.56
CA ASP A 194 -3.47 3.98 -28.63
C ASP A 194 -2.99 4.97 -29.69
N ALA A 195 -2.44 6.11 -29.26
CA ALA A 195 -1.84 7.07 -30.18
C ALA A 195 -0.68 6.45 -30.98
N ALA A 196 0.20 5.71 -30.34
CA ALA A 196 1.31 5.04 -31.01
C ALA A 196 0.85 4.00 -32.04
N VAL A 197 -0.25 3.28 -31.74
CA VAL A 197 -0.84 2.33 -32.71
C VAL A 197 -1.48 3.06 -33.91
N ALA A 198 -2.13 4.18 -33.65
CA ALA A 198 -2.68 5.02 -34.74
C ALA A 198 -1.60 5.52 -35.71
N GLU A 199 -0.38 5.73 -35.19
CA GLU A 199 0.82 6.13 -35.95
C GLU A 199 1.62 4.91 -36.50
N GLY A 200 1.09 3.68 -36.40
CA GLY A 200 1.65 2.49 -37.06
C GLY A 200 2.50 1.58 -36.20
N MET A 201 2.65 1.86 -34.88
CA MET A 201 3.37 0.96 -33.97
C MET A 201 2.52 -0.29 -33.66
N THR A 202 3.16 -1.44 -33.48
CA THR A 202 2.41 -2.63 -33.01
C THR A 202 1.94 -2.44 -31.58
N ARG A 203 0.78 -2.98 -31.22
CA ARG A 203 0.19 -2.86 -29.88
C ARG A 203 1.15 -3.29 -28.76
N ALA A 204 1.85 -4.41 -28.96
CA ALA A 204 2.79 -4.93 -27.96
C ALA A 204 3.98 -3.98 -27.71
N GLN A 205 4.50 -3.36 -28.78
CA GLN A 205 5.55 -2.35 -28.67
C GLN A 205 5.01 -1.09 -28.00
N ALA A 206 3.84 -0.61 -28.42
CA ALA A 206 3.22 0.61 -27.90
C ALA A 206 3.07 0.56 -26.35
N TYR A 207 2.53 -0.50 -25.79
CA TYR A 207 2.44 -0.66 -24.33
C TYR A 207 3.81 -0.68 -23.65
N LYS A 208 4.78 -1.38 -24.24
CA LYS A 208 6.12 -1.46 -23.66
C LYS A 208 6.80 -0.09 -23.60
N PHE A 209 6.71 0.68 -24.68
CA PHE A 209 7.31 2.03 -24.76
C PHE A 209 6.59 2.98 -23.79
N ALA A 210 5.26 3.02 -23.80
CA ALA A 210 4.47 3.91 -22.96
C ALA A 210 4.72 3.61 -21.44
N ALA A 211 4.64 2.35 -21.04
CA ALA A 211 4.86 1.96 -19.66
C ALA A 211 6.29 2.28 -19.17
N GLN A 212 7.32 2.01 -19.99
CA GLN A 212 8.71 2.31 -19.63
C GLN A 212 8.96 3.82 -19.56
N THR A 213 8.33 4.60 -20.43
CA THR A 213 8.42 6.08 -20.41
C THR A 213 7.86 6.64 -19.12
N VAL A 214 6.65 6.20 -18.71
CA VAL A 214 6.02 6.64 -17.44
C VAL A 214 6.87 6.25 -16.24
N ARG A 215 7.36 5.00 -16.21
CA ARG A 215 8.26 4.53 -15.14
C ARG A 215 9.52 5.38 -15.06
N GLY A 216 10.20 5.61 -16.17
CA GLY A 216 11.44 6.41 -16.22
C GLY A 216 11.20 7.84 -15.76
N SER A 217 10.12 8.48 -16.20
CA SER A 217 9.78 9.85 -15.81
C SER A 217 9.49 9.96 -14.29
N ALA A 218 8.75 8.99 -13.72
CA ALA A 218 8.52 8.96 -12.29
C ALA A 218 9.82 8.75 -11.51
N THR A 219 10.68 7.84 -11.97
CA THR A 219 12.01 7.60 -11.37
C THR A 219 12.86 8.86 -11.38
N MET A 220 12.88 9.64 -12.48
CA MET A 220 13.60 10.92 -12.55
C MET A 220 13.16 11.88 -11.45
N VAL A 221 11.87 12.03 -11.19
CA VAL A 221 11.37 12.89 -10.11
C VAL A 221 11.84 12.41 -8.74
N LEU A 222 11.78 11.10 -8.48
CA LEU A 222 12.12 10.50 -7.18
C LEU A 222 13.63 10.54 -6.90
N GLU A 223 14.46 10.26 -7.90
CA GLU A 223 15.92 10.15 -7.72
C GLU A 223 16.63 11.51 -7.74
N THR A 224 16.15 12.45 -8.56
CA THR A 224 16.78 13.76 -8.65
C THR A 224 16.25 14.77 -7.63
N GLY A 225 14.99 14.59 -7.19
CA GLY A 225 14.28 15.58 -6.37
C GLY A 225 13.98 16.89 -7.10
N GLU A 226 14.20 16.96 -8.42
CA GLU A 226 13.93 18.15 -9.21
C GLU A 226 12.43 18.38 -9.38
N HIS A 227 12.03 19.64 -9.44
CA HIS A 227 10.65 20.01 -9.69
C HIS A 227 10.18 19.46 -11.05
N PRO A 228 9.00 18.76 -11.12
CA PRO A 228 8.50 18.17 -12.37
C PRO A 228 8.42 19.16 -13.55
N GLY A 229 8.14 20.45 -13.28
CA GLY A 229 8.15 21.51 -14.28
C GLY A 229 9.53 21.75 -14.89
N ALA A 230 10.59 21.70 -14.08
CA ALA A 230 11.96 21.84 -14.57
C ALA A 230 12.38 20.66 -15.45
N LEU A 231 12.04 19.43 -15.01
CA LEU A 231 12.26 18.21 -15.80
C LEU A 231 11.52 18.26 -17.13
N LYS A 232 10.25 18.75 -17.14
CA LYS A 232 9.48 18.97 -18.38
C LYS A 232 10.17 19.97 -19.30
N ASP A 233 10.61 21.11 -18.78
CA ASP A 233 11.27 22.16 -19.58
C ASP A 233 12.59 21.67 -20.19
N ALA A 234 13.35 20.84 -19.48
CA ALA A 234 14.59 20.26 -19.98
C ALA A 234 14.42 19.36 -21.23
N VAL A 235 13.20 18.80 -21.42
CA VAL A 235 12.87 17.97 -22.62
C VAL A 235 12.22 18.80 -23.72
N CYS A 236 11.80 20.05 -23.45
CA CYS A 236 11.11 20.93 -24.38
C CYS A 236 12.10 21.86 -25.13
N SER A 237 12.61 21.39 -26.26
CA SER A 237 13.41 22.29 -27.15
C SER A 237 12.50 23.30 -27.86
N PRO A 238 13.02 24.52 -28.18
CA PRO A 238 12.28 25.52 -28.91
C PRO A 238 11.79 25.00 -30.28
N GLY A 239 10.47 25.07 -30.54
CA GLY A 239 9.86 24.58 -31.78
C GLY A 239 9.95 23.06 -31.99
N GLY A 240 10.30 22.31 -30.94
CA GLY A 240 10.45 20.85 -31.00
C GLY A 240 9.13 20.08 -30.85
N THR A 241 9.19 18.78 -31.08
CA THR A 241 8.01 17.88 -30.99
C THR A 241 7.44 17.82 -29.59
N THR A 242 8.28 17.94 -28.55
CA THR A 242 7.83 17.86 -27.16
C THR A 242 6.97 19.04 -26.77
N ILE A 243 7.36 20.26 -27.12
CA ILE A 243 6.56 21.45 -26.78
C ILE A 243 5.22 21.46 -27.51
N GLU A 244 5.15 21.02 -28.77
CA GLU A 244 3.90 20.88 -29.50
C GLU A 244 2.95 19.88 -28.81
N GLY A 245 3.47 18.74 -28.36
CA GLY A 245 2.71 17.77 -27.61
C GLY A 245 2.21 18.30 -26.25
N VAL A 246 3.07 19.09 -25.55
CA VAL A 246 2.68 19.72 -24.29
C VAL A 246 1.56 20.73 -24.51
N CYS A 247 1.64 21.59 -25.55
CA CYS A 247 0.55 22.52 -25.87
C CYS A 247 -0.76 21.80 -26.15
N ALA A 248 -0.74 20.73 -26.94
CA ALA A 248 -1.94 19.94 -27.21
C ALA A 248 -2.57 19.33 -25.95
N LEU A 249 -1.75 18.84 -25.00
CA LEU A 249 -2.24 18.29 -23.72
C LEU A 249 -2.81 19.38 -22.81
N GLU A 250 -2.19 20.59 -22.80
CA GLU A 250 -2.73 21.72 -22.03
C GLU A 250 -4.07 22.21 -22.63
N ASP A 251 -4.16 22.33 -23.95
CA ASP A 251 -5.42 22.67 -24.65
C ASP A 251 -6.53 21.64 -24.39
N GLY A 252 -6.16 20.37 -24.29
CA GLY A 252 -7.04 19.26 -23.88
C GLY A 252 -7.42 19.24 -22.40
N GLY A 253 -6.84 20.13 -21.57
CA GLY A 253 -7.19 20.25 -20.15
C GLY A 253 -6.66 19.11 -19.28
N LEU A 254 -5.49 18.54 -19.60
CA LEU A 254 -4.90 17.44 -18.83
C LEU A 254 -4.81 17.74 -17.33
N ARG A 255 -4.28 18.91 -16.95
CA ARG A 255 -4.06 19.24 -15.53
C ARG A 255 -5.35 19.32 -14.72
N PRO A 256 -6.37 20.10 -15.11
CA PRO A 256 -7.62 20.14 -14.37
C PRO A 256 -8.29 18.75 -14.29
N THR A 257 -8.26 17.96 -15.36
CA THR A 257 -8.83 16.61 -15.38
C THR A 257 -8.18 15.69 -14.36
N VAL A 258 -6.84 15.70 -14.23
CA VAL A 258 -6.12 14.92 -13.23
C VAL A 258 -6.45 15.39 -11.81
N ILE A 259 -6.48 16.72 -11.59
CA ILE A 259 -6.83 17.31 -10.28
C ILE A 259 -8.25 16.88 -9.86
N ASP A 260 -9.20 16.94 -10.77
CA ASP A 260 -10.59 16.56 -10.49
C ASP A 260 -10.72 15.04 -10.20
N GLY A 261 -9.99 14.21 -10.95
CA GLY A 261 -9.93 12.76 -10.68
C GLY A 261 -9.44 12.43 -9.28
N VAL A 262 -8.35 13.05 -8.84
CA VAL A 262 -7.80 12.86 -7.48
C VAL A 262 -8.77 13.40 -6.41
N ARG A 263 -9.37 14.57 -6.63
CA ARG A 263 -10.37 15.14 -5.71
C ARG A 263 -11.61 14.26 -5.57
N ALA A 264 -12.13 13.73 -6.68
CA ALA A 264 -13.28 12.84 -6.67
C ALA A 264 -13.01 11.56 -5.88
N ALA A 265 -11.84 10.93 -6.08
CA ALA A 265 -11.43 9.75 -5.34
C ALA A 265 -11.25 10.05 -3.83
N THR A 266 -10.63 11.19 -3.49
CA THR A 266 -10.46 11.66 -2.11
C THR A 266 -11.82 11.89 -1.43
N GLN A 267 -12.76 12.55 -2.12
CA GLN A 267 -14.09 12.80 -1.58
C GLN A 267 -14.87 11.50 -1.36
N LYS A 268 -14.78 10.57 -2.30
CA LYS A 268 -15.41 9.25 -2.14
C LYS A 268 -14.84 8.49 -0.95
N SER A 269 -13.52 8.56 -0.73
CA SER A 269 -12.89 7.95 0.46
C SER A 269 -13.45 8.52 1.77
N ARG A 270 -13.57 9.85 1.87
CA ARG A 270 -14.20 10.51 3.02
C ARG A 270 -15.64 10.08 3.27
N ASP A 271 -16.40 9.89 2.20
CA ASP A 271 -17.81 9.48 2.31
C ASP A 271 -17.98 8.02 2.74
N MET A 272 -16.98 7.17 2.46
CA MET A 272 -16.94 5.78 2.91
C MET A 272 -16.46 5.63 4.36
N SER A 273 -15.80 6.63 4.90
CA SER A 273 -15.26 6.63 6.27
C SER A 273 -16.25 7.22 7.30
N LYS A 274 -17.44 7.66 6.88
CA LYS A 274 -18.55 8.12 7.72
C LYS A 274 -19.45 6.96 8.11
#